data_c29dfe7de19efd8b433f29c38a2be935
#
_entry.id   c29dfe7de19efd8b433f29c38a2be935
#
_cell.length_a   1.000
_cell.length_b   1.000
_cell.length_c   1.000
_cell.angle_alpha   90.00
_cell.angle_beta   90.00
_cell.angle_gamma   90.00
#
_symmetry.space_group_name_H-M   'P 1'
#
loop_
_entity.id
_entity.type
_entity.pdbx_description
1 polymer ?
#
loop_
_entity_poly.entity_id
_entity_poly.type
_entity_poly.pdbx_seq_one_letter_code
_entity_poly.pdbx_strand_id
1 'polypeptide(L)'
;MNNIVYTGKKISEAQKVLIMIHGRGGSAEDILSLASSLHVSDYALVAPQAEDSSWYPLSFLAPRVENEPYLSRSLQVLGNLVADLEAKGFSKSQLYFLGFSQGACLALEYTANHAASYGGIVAFTGGLIGDHVDHRNYHGDFMGTPVFIGSSDPDFHVPVKRVKESTALFEEMGANVTEIVYENMGHTISHSEIVQVNKLIFS
;
A
#
# COMPACT_ATOMS: atom_id res chain seq x y z
N MET A 1 -14.03 13.44 10.67
CA MET A 1 -14.24 12.72 9.39
C MET A 1 -12.91 12.75 8.68
N ASN A 2 -12.34 11.58 8.36
CA ASN A 2 -11.11 11.58 7.57
C ASN A 2 -11.42 12.15 6.18
N ASN A 3 -10.60 13.10 5.76
CA ASN A 3 -10.73 13.69 4.44
C ASN A 3 -10.30 12.66 3.40
N ILE A 4 -11.20 12.22 2.52
CA ILE A 4 -10.91 11.29 1.43
C ILE A 4 -11.08 12.04 0.13
N VAL A 5 -10.04 12.05 -0.69
CA VAL A 5 -10.06 12.67 -2.01
C VAL A 5 -10.39 11.61 -3.06
N TYR A 6 -11.34 11.94 -3.92
CA TYR A 6 -11.79 11.09 -5.03
C TYR A 6 -11.46 11.77 -6.35
N THR A 7 -10.89 11.00 -7.30
CA THR A 7 -10.60 11.47 -8.66
C THR A 7 -10.65 10.29 -9.65
N GLY A 8 -10.22 10.49 -10.88
CA GLY A 8 -10.31 9.49 -11.94
C GLY A 8 -11.75 9.24 -12.37
N LYS A 9 -12.10 7.98 -12.65
CA LYS A 9 -13.46 7.61 -13.03
C LYS A 9 -14.41 7.71 -11.83
N LYS A 10 -15.65 8.13 -12.07
CA LYS A 10 -16.65 8.18 -10.99
C LYS A 10 -16.88 6.79 -10.41
N ILE A 11 -17.03 6.70 -9.09
CA ILE A 11 -17.28 5.43 -8.38
C ILE A 11 -18.46 4.65 -8.99
N SER A 12 -19.53 5.35 -9.38
CA SER A 12 -20.72 4.72 -9.99
C SER A 12 -20.50 4.16 -11.40
N GLU A 13 -19.38 4.48 -12.04
CA GLU A 13 -19.06 4.12 -13.41
C GLU A 13 -17.81 3.23 -13.50
N ALA A 14 -17.02 3.17 -12.42
CA ALA A 14 -15.78 2.41 -12.36
C ALA A 14 -16.05 0.94 -12.07
N GLN A 15 -15.18 0.08 -12.60
CA GLN A 15 -15.16 -1.34 -12.28
C GLN A 15 -13.98 -1.72 -11.38
N LYS A 16 -13.01 -0.83 -11.23
CA LYS A 16 -11.81 -0.99 -10.43
C LYS A 16 -11.59 0.27 -9.60
N VAL A 17 -11.10 0.10 -8.38
CA VAL A 17 -10.75 1.21 -7.49
C VAL A 17 -9.30 1.06 -7.07
N LEU A 18 -8.53 2.13 -7.20
CA LEU A 18 -7.17 2.22 -6.67
C LEU A 18 -7.16 3.10 -5.42
N ILE A 19 -6.86 2.50 -4.28
CA ILE A 19 -6.66 3.17 -3.00
C ILE A 19 -5.18 3.57 -2.92
N MET A 20 -4.91 4.90 -2.87
CA MET A 20 -3.57 5.46 -2.92
C MET A 20 -3.21 6.11 -1.59
N ILE A 21 -2.11 5.69 -0.97
CA ILE A 21 -1.74 6.03 0.40
C ILE A 21 -0.40 6.79 0.38
N HIS A 22 -0.45 8.08 0.77
CA HIS A 22 0.72 8.97 0.73
C HIS A 22 1.75 8.64 1.81
N GLY A 23 3.00 9.05 1.60
CA GLY A 23 4.07 8.98 2.57
C GLY A 23 3.94 10.02 3.68
N ARG A 24 4.80 9.92 4.71
CA ARG A 24 4.89 10.92 5.78
C ARG A 24 5.22 12.31 5.21
N GLY A 25 4.49 13.32 5.66
CA GLY A 25 4.65 14.70 5.21
C GLY A 25 4.02 15.02 3.86
N GLY A 26 3.47 13.99 3.17
CA GLY A 26 2.76 14.16 1.90
C GLY A 26 1.26 14.41 2.08
N SER A 27 0.57 14.47 0.97
CA SER A 27 -0.88 14.66 0.91
C SER A 27 -1.56 13.63 -0.01
N ALA A 28 -2.89 13.56 0.10
CA ALA A 28 -3.72 12.77 -0.81
C ALA A 28 -3.54 13.22 -2.27
N GLU A 29 -3.43 14.53 -2.49
CA GLU A 29 -3.20 15.11 -3.81
C GLU A 29 -1.83 14.73 -4.37
N ASP A 30 -0.79 14.71 -3.53
CA ASP A 30 0.57 14.33 -3.95
C ASP A 30 0.58 12.90 -4.47
N ILE A 31 0.02 11.94 -3.73
CA ILE A 31 0.02 10.54 -4.17
C ILE A 31 -0.88 10.32 -5.38
N LEU A 32 -2.01 11.04 -5.48
CA LEU A 32 -2.89 10.98 -6.64
C LEU A 32 -2.24 11.49 -7.91
N SER A 33 -1.25 12.40 -7.82
CA SER A 33 -0.52 12.90 -8.98
C SER A 33 0.23 11.82 -9.75
N LEU A 34 0.61 10.70 -9.08
CA LEU A 34 1.22 9.53 -9.72
C LEU A 34 0.33 8.88 -10.78
N ALA A 35 -0.99 9.06 -10.69
CA ALA A 35 -1.94 8.46 -11.62
C ALA A 35 -1.67 8.85 -13.08
N SER A 36 -1.08 10.02 -13.31
CA SER A 36 -0.68 10.47 -14.66
C SER A 36 0.37 9.59 -15.34
N SER A 37 1.12 8.80 -14.56
CA SER A 37 2.15 7.88 -15.01
C SER A 37 1.73 6.41 -14.95
N LEU A 38 0.53 6.12 -14.41
CA LEU A 38 -0.01 4.77 -14.25
C LEU A 38 -1.09 4.46 -15.28
N HIS A 39 -1.23 3.19 -15.65
CA HIS A 39 -2.28 2.71 -16.57
C HIS A 39 -3.61 2.51 -15.82
N VAL A 40 -4.13 3.59 -15.23
CA VAL A 40 -5.32 3.58 -14.38
C VAL A 40 -6.44 4.52 -14.85
N SER A 41 -6.49 4.81 -16.14
CA SER A 41 -7.48 5.74 -16.72
C SER A 41 -8.94 5.27 -16.56
N ASP A 42 -9.17 3.97 -16.38
CA ASP A 42 -10.49 3.36 -16.16
C ASP A 42 -10.81 3.09 -14.67
N TYR A 43 -9.91 3.46 -13.75
CA TYR A 43 -10.09 3.28 -12.31
C TYR A 43 -10.74 4.51 -11.65
N ALA A 44 -11.54 4.26 -10.62
CA ALA A 44 -11.77 5.28 -9.61
C ALA A 44 -10.53 5.35 -8.70
N LEU A 45 -10.08 6.57 -8.43
CA LEU A 45 -8.90 6.81 -7.60
C LEU A 45 -9.34 7.41 -6.28
N VAL A 46 -8.88 6.84 -5.19
CA VAL A 46 -9.31 7.20 -3.84
C VAL A 46 -8.09 7.33 -2.94
N ALA A 47 -7.89 8.50 -2.34
CA ALA A 47 -6.77 8.73 -1.43
C ALA A 47 -7.26 9.30 -0.10
N PRO A 48 -7.13 8.57 1.01
CA PRO A 48 -7.35 9.13 2.34
C PRO A 48 -6.20 10.06 2.73
N GLN A 49 -6.54 11.15 3.44
CA GLN A 49 -5.57 12.08 4.01
C GLN A 49 -5.30 11.73 5.47
N ALA A 50 -4.04 11.55 5.82
CA ALA A 50 -3.62 11.40 7.21
C ALA A 50 -3.71 12.73 7.97
N GLU A 51 -4.13 12.68 9.23
CA GLU A 51 -4.05 13.82 10.14
C GLU A 51 -2.58 14.26 10.28
N ASP A 52 -2.32 15.55 10.26
CA ASP A 52 -0.98 16.13 10.28
C ASP A 52 0.00 15.51 9.25
N SER A 53 -0.52 15.02 8.13
CA SER A 53 0.25 14.35 7.06
C SER A 53 1.10 13.18 7.56
N SER A 54 0.69 12.48 8.63
CA SER A 54 1.40 11.32 9.17
C SER A 54 0.44 10.24 9.69
N TRP A 55 0.61 9.01 9.24
CA TRP A 55 -0.23 7.88 9.63
C TRP A 55 0.05 7.39 11.05
N TYR A 56 1.30 7.47 11.50
CA TYR A 56 1.74 7.11 12.85
C TYR A 56 3.06 7.85 13.16
N PRO A 57 3.37 8.13 14.46
CA PRO A 57 4.38 9.10 14.82
C PRO A 57 5.84 8.64 14.61
N LEU A 58 6.16 7.37 14.91
CA LEU A 58 7.54 6.88 14.91
C LEU A 58 7.90 6.15 13.62
N SER A 59 9.09 5.54 13.58
CA SER A 59 9.50 4.66 12.49
C SER A 59 8.58 3.44 12.40
N PHE A 60 8.39 2.92 11.19
CA PHE A 60 7.70 1.64 10.99
C PHE A 60 8.48 0.44 11.57
N LEU A 61 9.78 0.63 11.88
CA LEU A 61 10.63 -0.36 12.55
C LEU A 61 10.56 -0.28 14.08
N ALA A 62 9.85 0.70 14.65
CA ALA A 62 9.62 0.76 16.08
C ALA A 62 8.67 -0.36 16.53
N PRO A 63 8.72 -0.79 17.81
CA PRO A 63 7.69 -1.67 18.36
C PRO A 63 6.30 -1.13 18.08
N ARG A 64 5.38 -1.98 17.59
CA ARG A 64 4.02 -1.56 17.20
C ARG A 64 3.31 -0.75 18.28
N VAL A 65 3.50 -1.15 19.54
CA VAL A 65 2.87 -0.49 20.70
C VAL A 65 3.28 0.97 20.84
N GLU A 66 4.48 1.35 20.38
CA GLU A 66 4.95 2.73 20.42
C GLU A 66 4.32 3.64 19.36
N ASN A 67 3.74 3.05 18.32
CA ASN A 67 2.97 3.75 17.29
C ASN A 67 1.46 3.80 17.60
N GLU A 68 1.02 3.19 18.72
CA GLU A 68 -0.38 3.27 19.14
C GLU A 68 -0.72 4.58 19.87
N PRO A 69 -1.95 5.07 19.77
CA PRO A 69 -3.11 4.51 19.06
C PRO A 69 -3.19 4.93 17.58
N TYR A 70 -2.19 5.61 17.06
CA TYR A 70 -2.23 6.21 15.70
C TYR A 70 -2.22 5.13 14.61
N LEU A 71 -1.43 4.07 14.80
CA LEU A 71 -1.37 2.95 13.85
C LEU A 71 -2.74 2.27 13.72
N SER A 72 -3.36 1.90 14.83
CA SER A 72 -4.70 1.30 14.83
C SER A 72 -5.75 2.20 14.19
N ARG A 73 -5.70 3.52 14.46
CA ARG A 73 -6.60 4.50 13.82
C ARG A 73 -6.39 4.55 12.31
N SER A 74 -5.15 4.54 11.85
CA SER A 74 -4.82 4.59 10.42
C SER A 74 -5.26 3.32 9.68
N LEU A 75 -5.07 2.14 10.29
CA LEU A 75 -5.60 0.89 9.76
C LEU A 75 -7.14 0.90 9.73
N GLN A 76 -7.78 1.47 10.74
CA GLN A 76 -9.24 1.62 10.77
C GLN A 76 -9.76 2.57 9.67
N VAL A 77 -9.01 3.62 9.30
CA VAL A 77 -9.35 4.48 8.15
C VAL A 77 -9.43 3.65 6.88
N LEU A 78 -8.43 2.81 6.61
CA LEU A 78 -8.43 1.92 5.45
C LEU A 78 -9.56 0.89 5.54
N GLY A 79 -9.80 0.31 6.71
CA GLY A 79 -10.89 -0.64 6.94
C GLY A 79 -12.26 -0.03 6.64
N ASN A 80 -12.52 1.18 7.12
CA ASN A 80 -13.76 1.89 6.86
C ASN A 80 -13.93 2.25 5.36
N LEU A 81 -12.83 2.65 4.71
CA LEU A 81 -12.85 2.93 3.28
C LEU A 81 -13.15 1.68 2.46
N VAL A 82 -12.51 0.56 2.76
CA VAL A 82 -12.79 -0.72 2.08
C VAL A 82 -14.24 -1.16 2.31
N ALA A 83 -14.74 -1.10 3.54
CA ALA A 83 -16.13 -1.42 3.86
C ALA A 83 -17.14 -0.53 3.10
N ASP A 84 -16.84 0.77 2.96
CA ASP A 84 -17.68 1.69 2.17
C ASP A 84 -17.67 1.34 0.67
N LEU A 85 -16.52 0.94 0.12
CA LEU A 85 -16.41 0.49 -1.27
C LEU A 85 -17.13 -0.85 -1.49
N GLU A 86 -17.02 -1.80 -0.55
CA GLU A 86 -17.77 -3.06 -0.59
C GLU A 86 -19.29 -2.81 -0.52
N ALA A 87 -19.74 -1.88 0.33
CA ALA A 87 -21.14 -1.46 0.40
C ALA A 87 -21.66 -0.81 -0.90
N LYS A 88 -20.75 -0.20 -1.69
CA LYS A 88 -21.05 0.31 -3.04
C LYS A 88 -21.00 -0.76 -4.13
N GLY A 89 -20.75 -2.03 -3.79
CA GLY A 89 -20.81 -3.17 -4.68
C GLY A 89 -19.47 -3.64 -5.25
N PHE A 90 -18.35 -3.08 -4.82
CA PHE A 90 -17.03 -3.58 -5.24
C PHE A 90 -16.65 -4.83 -4.46
N SER A 91 -16.24 -5.87 -5.16
CA SER A 91 -15.56 -7.02 -4.56
C SER A 91 -14.09 -6.68 -4.25
N LYS A 92 -13.46 -7.40 -3.34
CA LYS A 92 -12.03 -7.20 -3.02
C LYS A 92 -11.12 -7.35 -4.25
N SER A 93 -11.46 -8.22 -5.20
CA SER A 93 -10.72 -8.39 -6.46
C SER A 93 -10.76 -7.17 -7.40
N GLN A 94 -11.64 -6.22 -7.14
CA GLN A 94 -11.72 -4.94 -7.85
C GLN A 94 -11.02 -3.80 -7.10
N LEU A 95 -10.51 -4.08 -5.88
CA LEU A 95 -9.76 -3.11 -5.06
C LEU A 95 -8.26 -3.32 -5.24
N TYR A 96 -7.58 -2.23 -5.54
CA TYR A 96 -6.14 -2.15 -5.67
C TYR A 96 -5.58 -1.21 -4.60
N PHE A 97 -4.38 -1.50 -4.12
CA PHE A 97 -3.67 -0.66 -3.15
C PHE A 97 -2.35 -0.19 -3.73
N LEU A 98 -2.03 1.07 -3.51
CA LEU A 98 -0.74 1.64 -3.82
C LEU A 98 -0.30 2.56 -2.67
N GLY A 99 0.90 2.38 -2.18
CA GLY A 99 1.46 3.25 -1.17
C GLY A 99 2.91 3.63 -1.47
N PHE A 100 3.33 4.77 -0.91
CA PHE A 100 4.72 5.19 -0.90
C PHE A 100 5.23 5.37 0.53
N SER A 101 6.43 4.86 0.85
CA SER A 101 7.10 5.05 2.13
C SER A 101 6.19 4.63 3.30
N GLN A 102 5.83 5.55 4.22
CA GLN A 102 4.91 5.27 5.33
C GLN A 102 3.56 4.71 4.83
N GLY A 103 3.06 5.21 3.69
CA GLY A 103 1.85 4.71 3.04
C GLY A 103 2.03 3.31 2.45
N ALA A 104 3.22 2.97 1.95
CA ALA A 104 3.52 1.61 1.50
C ALA A 104 3.53 0.63 2.68
N CYS A 105 4.14 1.02 3.80
CA CYS A 105 4.11 0.21 5.02
C CYS A 105 2.66 -0.01 5.50
N LEU A 106 1.84 1.04 5.48
CA LEU A 106 0.43 0.94 5.90
C LEU A 106 -0.39 0.07 4.94
N ALA A 107 -0.15 0.16 3.62
CA ALA A 107 -0.82 -0.69 2.62
C ALA A 107 -0.49 -2.18 2.84
N LEU A 108 0.79 -2.50 2.99
CA LEU A 108 1.24 -3.87 3.28
C LEU A 108 0.66 -4.38 4.60
N GLU A 109 0.73 -3.58 5.65
CA GLU A 109 0.22 -3.95 6.98
C GLU A 109 -1.29 -4.19 6.96
N TYR A 110 -2.06 -3.29 6.32
CA TYR A 110 -3.51 -3.45 6.21
C TYR A 110 -3.88 -4.72 5.42
N THR A 111 -3.28 -4.91 4.25
CA THR A 111 -3.62 -6.03 3.38
C THR A 111 -3.17 -7.37 3.96
N ALA A 112 -2.05 -7.45 4.68
CA ALA A 112 -1.61 -8.66 5.37
C ALA A 112 -2.54 -9.04 6.54
N ASN A 113 -3.07 -8.05 7.27
CA ASN A 113 -4.07 -8.31 8.32
C ASN A 113 -5.47 -8.67 7.77
N HIS A 114 -5.72 -8.42 6.48
CA HIS A 114 -7.01 -8.65 5.83
C HIS A 114 -6.80 -9.38 4.48
N ALA A 115 -5.95 -10.42 4.49
CA ALA A 115 -5.60 -11.15 3.27
C ALA A 115 -6.83 -11.67 2.53
N ALA A 116 -6.87 -11.39 1.24
CA ALA A 116 -7.94 -11.78 0.33
C ALA A 116 -7.44 -11.68 -1.11
N SER A 117 -8.24 -12.15 -2.08
CA SER A 117 -7.98 -11.92 -3.50
C SER A 117 -8.25 -10.45 -3.85
N TYR A 118 -7.21 -9.61 -3.75
CA TYR A 118 -7.25 -8.22 -4.23
C TYR A 118 -6.89 -8.14 -5.71
N GLY A 119 -7.25 -7.02 -6.37
CA GLY A 119 -6.86 -6.78 -7.76
C GLY A 119 -5.34 -6.61 -7.93
N GLY A 120 -4.69 -6.02 -6.94
CA GLY A 120 -3.23 -5.87 -6.88
C GLY A 120 -2.77 -4.97 -5.73
N ILE A 121 -1.52 -5.13 -5.32
CA ILE A 121 -0.91 -4.35 -4.23
C ILE A 121 0.44 -3.82 -4.72
N VAL A 122 0.66 -2.52 -4.53
CA VAL A 122 1.91 -1.84 -4.89
C VAL A 122 2.48 -1.14 -3.67
N ALA A 123 3.69 -1.52 -3.28
CA ALA A 123 4.44 -0.88 -2.21
C ALA A 123 5.74 -0.29 -2.78
N PHE A 124 5.78 1.03 -2.93
CA PHE A 124 6.99 1.76 -3.26
C PHE A 124 7.73 2.12 -1.99
N THR A 125 8.85 1.47 -1.75
CA THR A 125 9.76 1.69 -0.62
C THR A 125 9.05 1.56 0.73
N GLY A 126 8.67 0.32 1.08
CA GLY A 126 7.99 -0.01 2.33
C GLY A 126 8.20 -1.44 2.79
N GLY A 127 7.70 -1.76 3.96
CA GLY A 127 7.71 -3.09 4.56
C GLY A 127 6.72 -3.18 5.72
N LEU A 128 6.47 -4.38 6.23
CA LEU A 128 5.58 -4.63 7.36
C LEU A 128 6.02 -3.89 8.63
N ILE A 129 5.06 -3.43 9.40
CA ILE A 129 5.25 -2.54 10.54
C ILE A 129 5.57 -3.33 11.83
N GLY A 130 6.55 -2.86 12.60
CA GLY A 130 6.98 -3.42 13.88
C GLY A 130 8.49 -3.61 13.95
N ASP A 131 9.03 -3.85 15.11
CA ASP A 131 10.44 -4.15 15.36
C ASP A 131 10.87 -5.49 14.75
N HIS A 132 9.93 -6.42 14.59
CA HIS A 132 10.09 -7.70 13.90
C HIS A 132 8.77 -8.08 13.19
N VAL A 133 8.87 -8.98 12.20
CA VAL A 133 7.70 -9.58 11.54
C VAL A 133 7.35 -10.88 12.26
N ASP A 134 6.26 -10.88 13.01
CA ASP A 134 5.75 -12.09 13.67
C ASP A 134 4.65 -12.72 12.78
N HIS A 135 5.00 -13.79 12.07
CA HIS A 135 4.10 -14.48 11.14
C HIS A 135 2.80 -14.96 11.81
N ARG A 136 2.81 -15.18 13.13
CA ARG A 136 1.62 -15.61 13.89
C ARG A 136 0.52 -14.56 13.98
N ASN A 137 0.84 -13.30 13.66
CA ASN A 137 -0.14 -12.20 13.69
C ASN A 137 -0.91 -12.05 12.37
N TYR A 138 -0.50 -12.76 11.32
CA TYR A 138 -1.08 -12.64 9.99
C TYR A 138 -1.76 -13.94 9.57
N HIS A 139 -2.98 -13.84 9.08
CA HIS A 139 -3.81 -14.98 8.72
C HIS A 139 -4.58 -14.70 7.44
N GLY A 140 -4.95 -15.77 6.75
CA GLY A 140 -5.72 -15.70 5.49
C GLY A 140 -4.89 -16.10 4.29
N ASP A 141 -5.42 -15.86 3.10
CA ASP A 141 -4.82 -16.26 1.83
C ASP A 141 -5.05 -15.15 0.80
N PHE A 142 -4.01 -14.74 0.13
CA PHE A 142 -4.07 -13.77 -0.96
C PHE A 142 -4.55 -14.38 -2.29
N MET A 143 -4.65 -15.70 -2.38
CA MET A 143 -5.21 -16.42 -3.54
C MET A 143 -4.57 -15.99 -4.88
N GLY A 144 -3.25 -15.79 -4.87
CA GLY A 144 -2.49 -15.38 -6.05
C GLY A 144 -2.53 -13.88 -6.37
N THR A 145 -3.03 -13.03 -5.46
CA THR A 145 -2.99 -11.56 -5.65
C THR A 145 -1.61 -11.10 -6.11
N PRO A 146 -1.50 -10.34 -7.21
CA PRO A 146 -0.22 -9.80 -7.64
C PRO A 146 0.22 -8.67 -6.70
N VAL A 147 1.45 -8.76 -6.22
CA VAL A 147 2.05 -7.79 -5.30
C VAL A 147 3.39 -7.31 -5.85
N PHE A 148 3.58 -6.01 -5.93
CA PHE A 148 4.86 -5.40 -6.24
C PHE A 148 5.44 -4.72 -5.00
N ILE A 149 6.69 -5.06 -4.67
CA ILE A 149 7.45 -4.39 -3.60
C ILE A 149 8.74 -3.87 -4.21
N GLY A 150 8.82 -2.56 -4.42
CA GLY A 150 10.02 -1.87 -4.87
C GLY A 150 10.76 -1.23 -3.70
N SER A 151 12.09 -1.23 -3.72
CA SER A 151 12.92 -0.58 -2.70
C SER A 151 14.28 -0.21 -3.26
N SER A 152 15.07 0.51 -2.48
CA SER A 152 16.45 0.91 -2.82
C SER A 152 17.47 0.28 -1.85
N ASP A 153 18.68 0.03 -2.36
CA ASP A 153 19.83 -0.29 -1.54
C ASP A 153 21.00 0.63 -1.93
N PRO A 154 21.50 1.50 -1.03
CA PRO A 154 21.00 1.74 0.32
C PRO A 154 19.73 2.60 0.37
N ASP A 155 18.87 2.33 1.38
CA ASP A 155 17.82 3.23 1.82
C ASP A 155 17.95 3.42 3.34
N PHE A 156 18.04 4.66 3.80
CA PHE A 156 18.24 5.00 5.22
C PHE A 156 16.97 4.80 6.06
N HIS A 157 15.80 4.68 5.42
CA HIS A 157 14.51 4.54 6.09
C HIS A 157 13.99 3.13 6.05
N VAL A 158 14.20 2.40 4.93
CA VAL A 158 13.62 1.07 4.68
C VAL A 158 14.74 0.05 4.39
N PRO A 159 15.23 -0.65 5.42
CA PRO A 159 16.26 -1.68 5.23
C PRO A 159 15.77 -2.81 4.33
N VAL A 160 16.61 -3.24 3.37
CA VAL A 160 16.33 -4.36 2.46
C VAL A 160 15.95 -5.64 3.22
N LYS A 161 16.53 -5.86 4.40
CA LYS A 161 16.16 -6.98 5.27
C LYS A 161 14.65 -7.02 5.53
N ARG A 162 14.04 -5.87 5.90
CA ARG A 162 12.61 -5.79 6.18
C ARG A 162 11.77 -5.97 4.90
N VAL A 163 12.25 -5.49 3.76
CA VAL A 163 11.60 -5.73 2.46
C VAL A 163 11.49 -7.24 2.21
N LYS A 164 12.61 -7.97 2.35
CA LYS A 164 12.66 -9.43 2.17
C LYS A 164 11.79 -10.20 3.18
N GLU A 165 11.78 -9.78 4.44
CA GLU A 165 10.89 -10.36 5.46
C GLU A 165 9.42 -10.17 5.09
N SER A 166 9.07 -9.01 4.54
CA SER A 166 7.71 -8.71 4.08
C SER A 166 7.33 -9.54 2.86
N THR A 167 8.22 -9.63 1.87
CA THR A 167 8.05 -10.49 0.70
C THR A 167 7.78 -11.93 1.11
N ALA A 168 8.61 -12.49 1.98
CA ALA A 168 8.49 -13.88 2.44
C ALA A 168 7.12 -14.16 3.11
N LEU A 169 6.62 -13.23 3.95
CA LEU A 169 5.30 -13.36 4.55
C LEU A 169 4.19 -13.34 3.49
N PHE A 170 4.22 -12.40 2.54
CA PHE A 170 3.21 -12.31 1.50
C PHE A 170 3.18 -13.56 0.60
N GLU A 171 4.36 -14.11 0.26
CA GLU A 171 4.47 -15.38 -0.47
C GLU A 171 3.92 -16.57 0.33
N GLU A 172 4.25 -16.66 1.63
CA GLU A 172 3.70 -17.67 2.55
C GLU A 172 2.17 -17.59 2.64
N MET A 173 1.61 -16.38 2.55
CA MET A 173 0.17 -16.13 2.53
C MET A 173 -0.45 -16.25 1.12
N GLY A 174 0.24 -16.83 0.15
CA GLY A 174 -0.29 -17.14 -1.19
C GLY A 174 -0.34 -15.97 -2.18
N ALA A 175 0.40 -14.89 -1.95
CA ALA A 175 0.52 -13.81 -2.93
C ALA A 175 1.53 -14.15 -4.03
N ASN A 176 1.34 -13.56 -5.22
CA ASN A 176 2.32 -13.59 -6.30
C ASN A 176 3.19 -12.32 -6.22
N VAL A 177 4.31 -12.39 -5.50
CA VAL A 177 5.14 -11.23 -5.20
C VAL A 177 6.24 -11.03 -6.25
N THR A 178 6.37 -9.80 -6.72
CA THR A 178 7.55 -9.31 -7.46
C THR A 178 8.28 -8.30 -6.59
N GLU A 179 9.41 -8.70 -6.00
CA GLU A 179 10.32 -7.83 -5.25
C GLU A 179 11.44 -7.35 -6.17
N ILE A 180 11.69 -6.04 -6.21
CA ILE A 180 12.84 -5.46 -6.91
C ILE A 180 13.55 -4.46 -6.00
N VAL A 181 14.84 -4.73 -5.74
CA VAL A 181 15.73 -3.81 -5.01
C VAL A 181 16.62 -3.12 -6.03
N TYR A 182 16.52 -1.80 -6.12
CA TYR A 182 17.28 -0.96 -7.05
C TYR A 182 18.54 -0.42 -6.36
N GLU A 183 19.67 -0.55 -7.03
CA GLU A 183 20.93 -0.01 -6.49
C GLU A 183 20.95 1.53 -6.56
N ASN A 184 21.25 2.17 -5.43
CA ASN A 184 21.44 3.63 -5.32
C ASN A 184 20.28 4.50 -5.85
N MET A 185 19.05 3.98 -5.87
CA MET A 185 17.88 4.73 -6.30
C MET A 185 17.52 5.85 -5.32
N GLY A 186 17.81 5.63 -4.02
CA GLY A 186 17.40 6.51 -2.93
C GLY A 186 15.94 6.34 -2.53
N HIS A 187 15.47 7.18 -1.59
CA HIS A 187 14.10 7.12 -1.05
C HIS A 187 13.11 7.87 -1.95
N THR A 188 12.76 7.28 -3.08
CA THR A 188 11.90 7.87 -4.11
C THR A 188 11.14 6.80 -4.88
N ILE A 189 10.26 7.20 -5.80
CA ILE A 189 9.64 6.33 -6.79
C ILE A 189 10.34 6.56 -8.13
N SER A 190 10.91 5.53 -8.70
CA SER A 190 11.63 5.60 -9.97
C SER A 190 10.71 5.35 -11.17
N HIS A 191 11.14 5.85 -12.34
CA HIS A 191 10.48 5.52 -13.61
C HIS A 191 10.47 4.01 -13.88
N SER A 192 11.53 3.30 -13.50
CA SER A 192 11.62 1.84 -13.67
C SER A 192 10.55 1.10 -12.86
N GLU A 193 10.27 1.54 -11.63
CA GLU A 193 9.18 0.97 -10.82
C GLU A 193 7.82 1.22 -11.47
N ILE A 194 7.57 2.44 -11.98
CA ILE A 194 6.33 2.78 -12.69
C ILE A 194 6.12 1.86 -13.91
N VAL A 195 7.16 1.60 -14.69
CA VAL A 195 7.09 0.67 -15.84
C VAL A 195 6.73 -0.74 -15.38
N GLN A 196 7.34 -1.22 -14.28
CA GLN A 196 7.05 -2.55 -13.74
C GLN A 196 5.62 -2.68 -13.23
N VAL A 197 5.13 -1.75 -12.43
CA VAL A 197 3.76 -1.84 -11.89
C VAL A 197 2.69 -1.70 -12.98
N ASN A 198 2.94 -0.90 -14.02
CA ASN A 198 2.05 -0.82 -15.17
C ASN A 198 1.95 -2.15 -15.92
N LYS A 199 3.06 -2.90 -16.01
CA LYS A 199 3.10 -4.20 -16.66
C LYS A 199 2.50 -5.32 -15.80
N LEU A 200 2.77 -5.30 -14.49
CA LEU A 200 2.48 -6.42 -13.59
C LEU A 200 1.11 -6.30 -12.90
N ILE A 201 0.66 -5.07 -12.65
CA ILE A 201 -0.50 -4.79 -11.79
C ILE A 201 -1.61 -4.06 -12.58
N PHE A 202 -1.26 -3.09 -13.43
CA PHE A 202 -2.22 -2.21 -14.11
C PHE A 202 -2.39 -2.50 -15.62
N SER A 203 -2.10 -3.73 -16.02
CA SER A 203 -2.27 -4.18 -17.42
C SER A 203 -3.71 -4.49 -17.77
#